data_e41d1e4227bba27711a1c2121165aad8
#
_entry.id   e41d1e4227bba27711a1c2121165aad8
#
_cell.length_a   1.000
_cell.length_b   1.000
_cell.length_c   1.000
_cell.angle_alpha   90.00
_cell.angle_beta   90.00
_cell.angle_gamma   90.00
#
_symmetry.space_group_name_H-M   'P 1'
#
loop_
_entity.id
_entity.type
_entity.pdbx_description
1 polymer ?
#
loop_
_entity_poly.entity_id
_entity_poly.type
_entity_poly.pdbx_seq_one_letter_code
_entity_poly.pdbx_strand_id
1 'polypeptide(L)'
;MSTKFYTLLTDIGAAKLASAAALGVPLKITHMAVGDGGGVLPTPDAKQTALVNEKRRAALNMLYIDPQNSSQIIAEQVIPENEGGWWIREVGLFDESGALIAVGNCPESYKPQLAEGSGRTQTVRMVLITSSTDNIILKIDPAVVLATRKYVDDKISEHEQSRRHPDASLTAKGFTQLSSATNSESEI
;
A
#
# COMPACT_ATOMS: atom_id res chain seq x y z
N MET A 1 -14.75 -13.83 -22.61
CA MET A 1 -15.51 -12.78 -21.92
C MET A 1 -14.63 -11.55 -21.86
N SER A 2 -15.07 -10.41 -22.40
CA SER A 2 -14.34 -9.16 -22.27
C SER A 2 -14.43 -8.71 -20.81
N THR A 3 -13.31 -8.59 -20.10
CA THR A 3 -13.26 -8.06 -18.74
C THR A 3 -13.59 -6.56 -18.80
N LYS A 4 -14.68 -6.15 -18.16
CA LYS A 4 -15.11 -4.74 -18.10
C LYS A 4 -14.11 -3.86 -17.35
N PHE A 5 -13.44 -4.43 -16.36
CA PHE A 5 -12.47 -3.74 -15.51
C PHE A 5 -11.10 -4.39 -15.68
N TYR A 6 -10.09 -3.57 -15.96
CA TYR A 6 -8.71 -4.02 -16.15
C TYR A 6 -7.72 -2.88 -15.97
N THR A 7 -6.48 -3.26 -15.79
CA THR A 7 -5.32 -2.36 -15.74
C THR A 7 -4.34 -2.73 -16.84
N LEU A 8 -3.60 -1.76 -17.32
CA LEU A 8 -2.55 -1.97 -18.31
C LEU A 8 -1.38 -1.00 -18.07
N LEU A 9 -0.20 -1.40 -18.56
CA LEU A 9 0.94 -0.49 -18.69
C LEU A 9 0.67 0.47 -19.86
N THR A 10 1.02 1.73 -19.66
CA THR A 10 1.09 2.66 -20.78
C THR A 10 2.32 2.39 -21.66
N ASP A 11 2.34 2.92 -22.87
CA ASP A 11 3.51 2.82 -23.74
C ASP A 11 4.77 3.41 -23.07
N ILE A 12 4.60 4.51 -22.33
CA ILE A 12 5.67 5.13 -21.53
C ILE A 12 6.09 4.21 -20.38
N GLY A 13 5.13 3.62 -19.69
CA GLY A 13 5.39 2.69 -18.58
C GLY A 13 6.14 1.44 -19.06
N ALA A 14 5.72 0.86 -20.16
CA ALA A 14 6.39 -0.28 -20.77
C ALA A 14 7.83 0.03 -21.20
N ALA A 15 8.04 1.20 -21.84
CA ALA A 15 9.37 1.66 -22.24
C ALA A 15 10.30 1.90 -21.03
N LYS A 16 9.77 2.54 -19.98
CA LYS A 16 10.55 2.78 -18.74
C LYS A 16 10.89 1.50 -18.01
N LEU A 17 9.96 0.54 -17.94
CA LEU A 17 10.21 -0.77 -17.33
C LEU A 17 11.25 -1.57 -18.11
N ALA A 18 11.18 -1.56 -19.45
CA ALA A 18 12.19 -2.20 -20.31
C ALA A 18 13.56 -1.55 -20.13
N SER A 19 13.63 -0.21 -20.02
CA SER A 19 14.88 0.51 -19.76
C SER A 19 15.43 0.19 -18.37
N ALA A 20 14.58 0.07 -17.35
CA ALA A 20 14.96 -0.32 -16.01
C ALA A 20 15.61 -1.71 -16.01
N ALA A 21 15.01 -2.67 -16.72
CA ALA A 21 15.56 -4.01 -16.88
C ALA A 21 16.90 -4.03 -17.62
N ALA A 22 17.03 -3.24 -18.69
CA ALA A 22 18.26 -3.19 -19.49
C ALA A 22 19.42 -2.49 -18.78
N LEU A 23 19.14 -1.45 -18.00
CA LEU A 23 20.15 -0.62 -17.33
C LEU A 23 20.44 -1.06 -15.89
N GLY A 24 19.65 -1.97 -15.34
CA GLY A 24 19.75 -2.37 -13.93
C GLY A 24 19.37 -1.24 -12.94
N VAL A 25 18.64 -0.22 -13.42
CA VAL A 25 18.17 0.90 -12.58
C VAL A 25 16.66 0.73 -12.34
N PRO A 26 16.24 0.36 -11.14
CA PRO A 26 14.83 0.06 -10.87
C PRO A 26 13.92 1.26 -11.10
N LEU A 27 12.72 1.00 -11.65
CA LEU A 27 11.68 2.00 -11.84
C LEU A 27 11.05 2.38 -10.48
N LYS A 28 11.00 3.67 -10.18
CA LYS A 28 10.38 4.21 -8.96
C LYS A 28 8.97 4.69 -9.24
N ILE A 29 7.99 3.88 -8.90
CA ILE A 29 6.57 4.28 -8.89
C ILE A 29 6.29 4.94 -7.54
N THR A 30 5.92 6.21 -7.54
CA THR A 30 5.85 7.03 -6.33
C THR A 30 4.45 7.50 -5.97
N HIS A 31 3.59 7.70 -6.97
CA HIS A 31 2.27 8.27 -6.78
C HIS A 31 1.18 7.43 -7.43
N MET A 32 0.00 7.50 -6.83
CA MET A 32 -1.24 7.03 -7.44
C MET A 32 -2.19 8.22 -7.58
N ALA A 33 -2.87 8.30 -8.70
CA ALA A 33 -3.98 9.20 -8.90
C ALA A 33 -5.28 8.43 -9.10
N VAL A 34 -6.37 9.04 -8.69
CA VAL A 34 -7.73 8.57 -8.92
C VAL A 34 -8.54 9.64 -9.63
N GLY A 35 -9.47 9.22 -10.47
CA GLY A 35 -10.30 10.12 -11.25
C GLY A 35 -11.72 9.59 -11.42
N ASP A 36 -12.62 10.45 -11.88
CA ASP A 36 -14.02 10.11 -12.11
C ASP A 36 -14.35 9.77 -13.57
N GLY A 37 -13.34 9.75 -14.45
CA GLY A 37 -13.52 9.41 -15.86
C GLY A 37 -14.35 10.43 -16.64
N GLY A 38 -14.51 11.66 -16.14
CA GLY A 38 -15.37 12.67 -16.75
C GLY A 38 -16.87 12.35 -16.62
N GLY A 39 -17.23 11.58 -15.58
CA GLY A 39 -18.63 11.21 -15.32
C GLY A 39 -19.06 9.87 -15.91
N VAL A 40 -18.21 9.22 -16.68
CA VAL A 40 -18.46 7.90 -17.30
C VAL A 40 -17.30 6.94 -16.99
N LEU A 41 -17.54 5.63 -17.11
CA LEU A 41 -16.50 4.64 -16.97
C LEU A 41 -15.54 4.72 -18.17
N PRO A 42 -14.26 5.10 -17.99
CA PRO A 42 -13.33 5.18 -19.09
C PRO A 42 -12.85 3.81 -19.54
N THR A 43 -12.41 3.73 -20.78
CA THR A 43 -11.69 2.58 -21.31
C THR A 43 -10.19 2.89 -21.25
N PRO A 44 -9.40 2.15 -20.47
CA PRO A 44 -7.95 2.37 -20.40
C PRO A 44 -7.29 2.19 -21.78
N ASP A 45 -6.38 3.10 -22.13
CA ASP A 45 -5.61 3.06 -23.38
C ASP A 45 -4.11 3.21 -23.06
N ALA A 46 -3.28 2.36 -23.67
CA ALA A 46 -1.83 2.37 -23.48
C ALA A 46 -1.17 3.71 -23.91
N LYS A 47 -1.80 4.47 -24.80
CA LYS A 47 -1.31 5.78 -25.24
C LYS A 47 -1.61 6.93 -24.28
N GLN A 48 -2.37 6.68 -23.19
CA GLN A 48 -2.66 7.71 -22.21
C GLN A 48 -1.40 8.20 -21.53
N THR A 49 -1.33 9.52 -21.33
CA THR A 49 -0.30 10.21 -20.56
C THR A 49 -0.84 10.84 -19.28
N ALA A 50 -2.16 10.82 -19.11
CA ALA A 50 -2.88 11.34 -17.96
C ALA A 50 -4.20 10.58 -17.76
N LEU A 51 -4.81 10.70 -16.61
CA LEU A 51 -6.20 10.28 -16.38
C LEU A 51 -7.16 11.17 -17.17
N VAL A 52 -8.36 10.65 -17.46
CA VAL A 52 -9.40 11.41 -18.17
C VAL A 52 -9.84 12.63 -17.37
N ASN A 53 -10.08 12.44 -16.08
CA ASN A 53 -10.42 13.52 -15.16
C ASN A 53 -9.90 13.21 -13.74
N GLU A 54 -8.66 13.59 -13.50
CA GLU A 54 -8.00 13.39 -12.22
C GLU A 54 -8.64 14.23 -11.12
N LYS A 55 -8.97 13.58 -10.00
CA LYS A 55 -9.54 14.24 -8.81
C LYS A 55 -8.52 14.37 -7.68
N ARG A 56 -7.63 13.40 -7.57
CA ARG A 56 -6.62 13.36 -6.52
C ARG A 56 -5.38 12.64 -6.99
N ARG A 57 -4.21 13.18 -6.65
CA ARG A 57 -2.92 12.50 -6.77
C ARG A 57 -2.18 12.60 -5.45
N ALA A 58 -1.71 11.49 -4.93
CA ALA A 58 -0.90 11.46 -3.73
C ALA A 58 0.13 10.33 -3.77
N ALA A 59 1.10 10.40 -2.87
CA ALA A 59 2.09 9.36 -2.71
C ALA A 59 1.44 8.01 -2.40
N LEU A 60 2.03 6.95 -2.94
CA LEU A 60 1.66 5.58 -2.59
C LEU A 60 1.93 5.31 -1.10
N ASN A 61 1.02 4.61 -0.47
CA ASN A 61 1.22 4.07 0.88
C ASN A 61 1.95 2.74 0.81
N MET A 62 1.58 1.88 -0.14
CA MET A 62 2.24 0.59 -0.33
C MET A 62 2.43 0.29 -1.82
N LEU A 63 3.54 -0.37 -2.14
CA LEU A 63 3.83 -0.98 -3.43
C LEU A 63 4.60 -2.27 -3.17
N TYR A 64 3.99 -3.41 -3.46
CA TYR A 64 4.56 -4.72 -3.15
C TYR A 64 4.18 -5.77 -4.20
N ILE A 65 4.97 -6.84 -4.27
CA ILE A 65 4.67 -8.00 -5.11
C ILE A 65 3.59 -8.83 -4.41
N ASP A 66 2.60 -9.29 -5.17
CA ASP A 66 1.55 -10.16 -4.64
C ASP A 66 2.17 -11.47 -4.11
N PRO A 67 1.99 -11.79 -2.81
CA PRO A 67 2.52 -13.04 -2.25
C PRO A 67 2.00 -14.31 -2.93
N GLN A 68 0.86 -14.23 -3.60
CA GLN A 68 0.24 -15.35 -4.30
C GLN A 68 0.61 -15.43 -5.79
N ASN A 69 1.11 -14.32 -6.36
CA ASN A 69 1.47 -14.26 -7.78
C ASN A 69 2.61 -13.27 -8.03
N SER A 70 3.81 -13.80 -8.20
CA SER A 70 5.03 -13.00 -8.41
C SER A 70 5.03 -12.14 -9.68
N SER A 71 4.09 -12.36 -10.60
CA SER A 71 3.90 -11.53 -11.80
C SER A 71 2.94 -10.37 -11.57
N GLN A 72 2.47 -10.16 -10.34
CA GLN A 72 1.56 -9.09 -9.99
C GLN A 72 2.17 -8.16 -8.95
N ILE A 73 1.97 -6.87 -9.18
CA ILE A 73 2.32 -5.80 -8.24
C ILE A 73 1.03 -5.19 -7.73
N ILE A 74 0.97 -5.00 -6.44
CA ILE A 74 -0.14 -4.34 -5.78
C ILE A 74 0.31 -2.96 -5.32
N ALA A 75 -0.39 -1.93 -5.80
CA ALA A 75 -0.21 -0.55 -5.37
C ALA A 75 -1.41 -0.11 -4.55
N GLU A 76 -1.17 0.53 -3.42
CA GLU A 76 -2.22 0.98 -2.52
C GLU A 76 -2.05 2.46 -2.17
N GLN A 77 -3.18 3.16 -2.13
CA GLN A 77 -3.29 4.51 -1.64
C GLN A 77 -4.49 4.63 -0.69
N VAL A 78 -4.27 5.31 0.42
CA VAL A 78 -5.32 5.63 1.39
C VAL A 78 -5.81 7.05 1.14
N ILE A 79 -7.12 7.20 0.97
CA ILE A 79 -7.79 8.48 0.84
C ILE A 79 -8.46 8.78 2.17
N PRO A 80 -8.03 9.85 2.89
CA PRO A 80 -8.56 10.18 4.21
C PRO A 80 -10.02 10.68 4.13
N GLU A 81 -10.65 10.79 5.28
CA GLU A 81 -12.08 11.15 5.37
C GLU A 81 -12.38 12.61 5.02
N ASN A 82 -11.40 13.48 5.13
CA ASN A 82 -11.51 14.91 4.78
C ASN A 82 -11.38 15.19 3.28
N GLU A 83 -11.02 14.19 2.48
CA GLU A 83 -10.93 14.27 1.02
C GLU A 83 -12.02 13.41 0.36
N GLY A 84 -12.72 13.93 -0.65
CA GLY A 84 -13.81 13.21 -1.30
C GLY A 84 -14.81 14.14 -1.98
N GLY A 85 -16.06 13.71 -2.04
CA GLY A 85 -17.13 14.40 -2.75
C GLY A 85 -17.19 14.05 -4.25
N TRP A 86 -16.59 12.94 -4.64
CA TRP A 86 -16.49 12.52 -6.04
C TRP A 86 -16.49 10.99 -6.21
N TRP A 87 -16.77 10.56 -7.43
CA TRP A 87 -16.73 9.15 -7.82
C TRP A 87 -15.31 8.75 -8.22
N ILE A 88 -14.96 7.51 -7.95
CA ILE A 88 -13.75 6.87 -8.45
C ILE A 88 -14.18 5.92 -9.57
N ARG A 89 -13.62 6.11 -10.77
CA ARG A 89 -13.84 5.27 -11.96
C ARG A 89 -12.56 4.88 -12.66
N GLU A 90 -11.48 5.62 -12.39
CA GLU A 90 -10.16 5.37 -12.97
C GLU A 90 -9.06 5.54 -11.93
N VAL A 91 -7.96 4.83 -12.16
CA VAL A 91 -6.76 4.83 -11.31
C VAL A 91 -5.53 4.86 -12.19
N GLY A 92 -4.52 5.61 -11.81
CA GLY A 92 -3.23 5.66 -12.52
C GLY A 92 -2.05 5.62 -11.57
N LEU A 93 -0.96 5.00 -12.00
CA LEU A 93 0.32 4.99 -11.30
C LEU A 93 1.32 5.90 -12.02
N PHE A 94 2.04 6.68 -11.24
CA PHE A 94 3.01 7.65 -11.73
C PHE A 94 4.39 7.42 -11.11
N ASP A 95 5.43 7.64 -11.89
CA ASP A 95 6.80 7.60 -11.40
C ASP A 95 7.25 8.94 -10.78
N GLU A 96 8.50 9.00 -10.34
CA GLU A 96 9.10 10.20 -9.76
C GLU A 96 9.20 11.38 -10.75
N SER A 97 9.18 11.12 -12.05
CA SER A 97 9.18 12.15 -13.10
C SER A 97 7.77 12.68 -13.42
N GLY A 98 6.72 12.07 -12.84
CA GLY A 98 5.33 12.39 -13.11
C GLY A 98 4.76 11.75 -14.38
N ALA A 99 5.46 10.78 -14.97
CA ALA A 99 4.96 10.04 -16.13
C ALA A 99 3.94 8.98 -15.68
N LEU A 100 2.86 8.83 -16.43
CA LEU A 100 1.85 7.80 -16.23
C LEU A 100 2.40 6.43 -16.65
N ILE A 101 2.62 5.54 -15.70
CA ILE A 101 3.21 4.22 -15.90
C ILE A 101 2.16 3.17 -16.20
N ALA A 102 1.06 3.20 -15.45
CA ALA A 102 -0.05 2.28 -15.61
C ALA A 102 -1.38 3.01 -15.40
N VAL A 103 -2.40 2.54 -16.09
CA VAL A 103 -3.76 3.07 -15.97
C VAL A 103 -4.76 1.92 -15.92
N GLY A 104 -5.83 2.11 -15.19
CA GLY A 104 -6.92 1.16 -15.08
C GLY A 104 -8.25 1.83 -14.82
N ASN A 105 -9.31 1.11 -15.12
CA ASN A 105 -10.64 1.47 -14.70
C ASN A 105 -11.10 0.55 -13.56
N CYS A 106 -12.05 1.00 -12.77
CA CYS A 106 -12.57 0.26 -11.65
C CYS A 106 -14.10 0.43 -11.54
N PRO A 107 -14.78 -0.48 -10.82
CA PRO A 107 -16.18 -0.30 -10.47
C PRO A 107 -16.40 1.05 -9.79
N GLU A 108 -17.46 1.73 -10.20
CA GLU A 108 -17.80 3.05 -9.65
C GLU A 108 -17.91 2.98 -8.13
N SER A 109 -17.20 3.84 -7.45
CA SER A 109 -17.24 3.96 -5.99
C SER A 109 -17.29 5.42 -5.59
N TYR A 110 -18.30 5.82 -4.83
CA TYR A 110 -18.39 7.18 -4.30
C TYR A 110 -17.48 7.30 -3.07
N LYS A 111 -16.64 8.31 -3.07
CA LYS A 111 -15.81 8.68 -1.92
C LYS A 111 -16.45 9.86 -1.18
N PRO A 112 -17.15 9.61 -0.06
CA PRO A 112 -17.75 10.70 0.70
C PRO A 112 -16.66 11.55 1.38
N GLN A 113 -16.98 12.81 1.59
CA GLN A 113 -16.16 13.76 2.34
C GLN A 113 -16.83 14.05 3.69
N LEU A 114 -16.02 14.24 4.74
CA LEU A 114 -16.54 14.50 6.09
C LEU A 114 -17.48 15.74 6.14
N ALA A 115 -17.20 16.74 5.32
CA ALA A 115 -18.05 17.94 5.18
C ALA A 115 -19.48 17.64 4.69
N GLU A 116 -19.72 16.46 4.09
CA GLU A 116 -21.07 16.01 3.69
C GLU A 116 -21.84 15.33 4.83
N GLY A 117 -21.29 15.35 6.06
CA GLY A 117 -21.91 14.74 7.25
C GLY A 117 -21.58 13.25 7.44
N SER A 118 -20.82 12.64 6.53
CA SER A 118 -20.38 11.25 6.63
C SER A 118 -19.06 11.07 5.91
N GLY A 119 -17.98 11.07 6.65
CA GLY A 119 -16.64 10.78 6.13
C GLY A 119 -16.30 9.30 6.21
N ARG A 120 -15.41 8.84 5.32
CA ARG A 120 -14.89 7.48 5.31
C ARG A 120 -13.47 7.49 4.76
N THR A 121 -12.52 6.90 5.49
CA THR A 121 -11.22 6.54 4.93
C THR A 121 -11.41 5.40 3.94
N GLN A 122 -10.85 5.53 2.75
CA GLN A 122 -10.97 4.52 1.69
C GLN A 122 -9.59 4.14 1.16
N THR A 123 -9.30 2.84 1.12
CA THR A 123 -8.11 2.32 0.46
C THR A 123 -8.45 1.98 -0.98
N VAL A 124 -7.69 2.54 -1.90
CA VAL A 124 -7.72 2.20 -3.32
C VAL A 124 -6.55 1.27 -3.60
N ARG A 125 -6.84 0.13 -4.19
CA ARG A 125 -5.85 -0.88 -4.56
C ARG A 125 -5.89 -1.11 -6.05
N MET A 126 -4.72 -1.04 -6.68
CA MET A 126 -4.53 -1.35 -8.10
C MET A 126 -3.63 -2.57 -8.22
N VAL A 127 -4.04 -3.55 -9.02
CA VAL A 127 -3.25 -4.73 -9.35
C VAL A 127 -2.73 -4.57 -10.77
N LEU A 128 -1.42 -4.58 -10.92
CA LEU A 128 -0.74 -4.49 -12.21
C LEU A 128 -0.03 -5.81 -12.51
N ILE A 129 -0.32 -6.40 -13.66
CA ILE A 129 0.35 -7.60 -14.14
C ILE A 129 1.56 -7.15 -14.96
N THR A 130 2.74 -7.65 -14.63
CA THR A 130 3.97 -7.34 -15.36
C THR A 130 4.90 -8.55 -15.36
N SER A 131 5.67 -8.70 -16.43
CA SER A 131 6.67 -9.76 -16.57
C SER A 131 7.99 -9.47 -15.84
N SER A 132 8.16 -8.27 -15.27
CA SER A 132 9.44 -7.81 -14.69
C SER A 132 9.22 -7.08 -13.37
N THR A 133 8.83 -7.83 -12.33
CA THR A 133 8.63 -7.27 -10.98
C THR A 133 9.92 -6.88 -10.29
N ASP A 134 11.04 -7.55 -10.61
CA ASP A 134 12.35 -7.33 -9.98
C ASP A 134 12.95 -5.94 -10.28
N ASN A 135 12.44 -5.26 -11.30
CA ASN A 135 12.93 -3.95 -11.73
C ASN A 135 12.08 -2.79 -11.21
N ILE A 136 11.30 -3.01 -10.17
CA ILE A 136 10.46 -1.99 -9.53
C ILE A 136 10.86 -1.86 -8.06
N ILE A 137 11.06 -0.62 -7.59
CA ILE A 137 11.32 -0.36 -6.18
C ILE A 137 10.02 -0.53 -5.39
N LEU A 138 10.03 -1.47 -4.48
CA LEU A 138 8.93 -1.70 -3.56
C LEU A 138 8.91 -0.61 -2.47
N LYS A 139 7.72 -0.27 -2.01
CA LYS A 139 7.48 0.71 -0.96
C LYS A 139 6.48 0.17 0.06
N ILE A 140 6.83 0.28 1.32
CA ILE A 140 5.90 0.07 2.44
C ILE A 140 6.01 1.31 3.32
N ASP A 141 4.92 2.05 3.46
CA ASP A 141 4.83 3.16 4.40
C ASP A 141 4.31 2.62 5.75
N PRO A 142 5.17 2.50 6.76
CA PRO A 142 4.77 1.96 8.05
C PRO A 142 3.76 2.85 8.78
N ALA A 143 3.66 4.14 8.44
CA ALA A 143 2.76 5.08 9.09
C ALA A 143 1.28 4.90 8.68
N VAL A 144 0.99 4.18 7.61
CA VAL A 144 -0.36 4.09 7.02
C VAL A 144 -0.78 2.63 6.73
N VAL A 145 -0.24 1.69 7.48
CA VAL A 145 -0.69 0.29 7.43
C VAL A 145 -2.00 0.17 8.21
N LEU A 146 -3.10 -0.07 7.52
CA LEU A 146 -4.37 -0.42 8.17
C LEU A 146 -4.27 -1.82 8.76
N ALA A 147 -3.88 -1.89 10.03
CA ALA A 147 -3.89 -3.14 10.77
C ALA A 147 -5.34 -3.49 11.15
N THR A 148 -5.75 -4.73 10.88
CA THR A 148 -7.02 -5.23 11.41
C THR A 148 -6.91 -5.40 12.93
N ARG A 149 -8.04 -5.26 13.66
CA ARG A 149 -8.06 -5.52 15.10
C ARG A 149 -7.42 -6.88 15.43
N LYS A 150 -7.82 -7.92 14.69
CA LYS A 150 -7.25 -9.27 14.87
C LYS A 150 -5.72 -9.30 14.73
N TYR A 151 -5.15 -8.61 13.73
CA TYR A 151 -3.69 -8.55 13.57
C TYR A 151 -3.02 -7.89 14.76
N VAL A 152 -3.59 -6.80 15.27
CA VAL A 152 -3.07 -6.09 16.45
C VAL A 152 -3.17 -6.99 17.69
N ASP A 153 -4.32 -7.62 17.93
CA ASP A 153 -4.54 -8.52 19.06
C ASP A 153 -3.58 -9.73 19.01
N ASP A 154 -3.39 -10.33 17.81
CA ASP A 154 -2.45 -11.44 17.61
C ASP A 154 -1.00 -11.00 17.92
N LYS A 155 -0.60 -9.79 17.50
CA LYS A 155 0.75 -9.25 17.76
C LYS A 155 0.97 -8.87 19.22
N ILE A 156 -0.05 -8.36 19.89
CA ILE A 156 -0.01 -8.09 21.34
C ILE A 156 0.13 -9.42 22.10
N SER A 157 -0.68 -10.42 21.77
CA SER A 157 -0.61 -11.74 22.41
C SER A 157 0.74 -12.42 22.17
N GLU A 158 1.29 -12.35 20.95
CA GLU A 158 2.64 -12.83 20.64
C GLU A 158 3.70 -12.10 21.48
N HIS A 159 3.55 -10.79 21.66
CA HIS A 159 4.44 -9.98 22.46
C HIS A 159 4.35 -10.35 23.95
N GLU A 160 3.15 -10.53 24.50
CA GLU A 160 2.93 -10.95 25.89
C GLU A 160 3.58 -12.30 26.20
N GLN A 161 3.60 -13.22 25.23
CA GLN A 161 4.25 -14.53 25.36
C GLN A 161 5.76 -14.48 25.11
N SER A 162 6.26 -13.37 24.57
CA SER A 162 7.68 -13.21 24.26
C SER A 162 8.48 -12.85 25.52
N ARG A 163 9.71 -13.37 25.59
CA ARG A 163 10.69 -12.95 26.60
C ARG A 163 11.55 -11.76 26.12
N ARG A 164 11.08 -10.97 25.16
CA ARG A 164 11.81 -9.81 24.61
C ARG A 164 11.64 -8.56 25.47
N HIS A 165 11.73 -8.71 26.78
CA HIS A 165 11.75 -7.61 27.71
C HIS A 165 13.12 -7.55 28.40
N PRO A 166 13.65 -6.35 28.67
CA PRO A 166 14.93 -6.24 29.35
C PRO A 166 14.83 -6.81 30.77
N ASP A 167 15.92 -7.40 31.24
CA ASP A 167 16.02 -7.82 32.63
C ASP A 167 15.97 -6.60 33.58
N ALA A 168 15.45 -6.79 34.77
CA ALA A 168 15.43 -5.75 35.78
C ALA A 168 16.86 -5.41 36.22
N SER A 169 17.09 -4.14 36.47
CA SER A 169 18.34 -3.62 37.06
C SER A 169 18.04 -2.79 38.30
N LEU A 170 19.08 -2.32 38.98
CA LEU A 170 18.92 -1.42 40.13
C LEU A 170 18.31 -0.07 39.77
N THR A 171 18.35 0.29 38.49
CA THR A 171 17.89 1.62 37.98
C THR A 171 16.74 1.53 36.98
N ALA A 172 16.37 0.32 36.51
CA ALA A 172 15.33 0.12 35.52
C ALA A 172 14.43 -1.07 35.90
N LYS A 173 13.11 -0.91 35.66
CA LYS A 173 12.15 -1.99 35.79
C LYS A 173 12.31 -2.97 34.62
N GLY A 174 12.22 -4.29 34.89
CA GLY A 174 12.32 -5.34 33.90
C GLY A 174 11.88 -6.68 34.49
N PHE A 175 12.12 -7.78 33.76
CA PHE A 175 11.85 -9.13 34.22
C PHE A 175 12.92 -9.63 35.19
N THR A 176 12.49 -10.36 36.23
CA THR A 176 13.38 -11.10 37.09
C THR A 176 13.01 -12.58 37.06
N GLN A 177 14.00 -13.46 37.04
CA GLN A 177 13.78 -14.88 37.23
C GLN A 177 13.65 -15.16 38.71
N LEU A 178 12.50 -15.67 39.12
CA LEU A 178 12.30 -16.12 40.51
C LEU A 178 12.98 -17.47 40.68
N SER A 179 13.74 -17.62 41.77
CA SER A 179 14.29 -18.92 42.17
C SER A 179 13.19 -19.77 42.75
N SER A 180 13.08 -21.02 42.32
CA SER A 180 12.22 -22.03 42.93
C SER A 180 12.85 -22.68 44.17
N ALA A 181 14.06 -22.29 44.55
CA ALA A 181 14.73 -22.81 45.72
C ALA A 181 14.02 -22.30 47.01
N THR A 182 13.45 -23.21 47.77
CA THR A 182 12.75 -22.92 48.99
C THR A 182 13.65 -22.91 50.25
N ASN A 183 14.94 -23.18 50.10
CA ASN A 183 15.92 -23.17 51.21
C ASN A 183 17.16 -22.36 50.82
N SER A 184 17.26 -21.18 51.36
CA SER A 184 18.56 -20.58 51.67
C SER A 184 18.76 -20.75 53.18
N GLU A 185 19.32 -21.86 53.62
CA GLU A 185 19.96 -21.90 54.93
C GLU A 185 21.22 -21.03 54.81
N SER A 186 21.13 -19.83 55.38
CA SER A 186 22.32 -19.07 55.70
C SER A 186 22.94 -19.70 56.91
N GLU A 187 23.96 -20.50 56.70
CA GLU A 187 24.90 -20.81 57.77
C GLU A 187 25.74 -19.54 58.05
N ILE A 188 25.73 -19.17 59.33
CA ILE A 188 26.51 -18.12 59.96
C ILE A 188 27.98 -18.53 60.03
#